data_d49319c45f632f45b590c782957da893
#
_entry.id   d49319c45f632f45b590c782957da893
#
_cell.length_a   1.000
_cell.length_b   1.000
_cell.length_c   1.000
_cell.angle_alpha   90.00
_cell.angle_beta   90.00
_cell.angle_gamma   90.00
#
_symmetry.space_group_name_H-M   'P 1'
#
loop_
_entity.id
_entity.type
_entity.pdbx_description
1 polymer ?
#
loop_
_entity_poly.entity_id
_entity_poly.type
_entity_poly.pdbx_seq_one_letter_code
_entity_poly.pdbx_strand_id
1 'polypeptide(L)'
;MLCRRAIVLFALLAVFGPVATRAQVGNLGQFDTRLLHYGIQVGYTQSKFDFDFSTDPEMRETLQGVTSYYAPGFHIAIIGDLRMGQWFNLRLLPGVTLITRDVTYAWEQGYLETHRLAERQRNVESVYGDIPLELKFRAQRYHNFRPYLTAGVSYGFDFASLRKNRNQTNESIIRLQAHDVRYSMGLGFDVFLPYVKFAIELKMTFGLVDLKVQDPDVYIRSFDNLSSRTFLLSFTFEG
;
A
#
# COMPACT_ATOMS: atom_id res chain seq x y z
N MET A 1 15.33 31.62 -6.65
CA MET A 1 14.57 30.39 -6.31
C MET A 1 15.02 29.70 -5.02
N LEU A 2 16.28 29.76 -4.63
CA LEU A 2 16.80 29.18 -3.38
C LEU A 2 16.22 29.81 -2.09
N CYS A 3 16.03 31.14 -2.09
CA CYS A 3 15.56 31.86 -0.90
C CYS A 3 14.11 31.49 -0.48
N ARG A 4 13.23 31.18 -1.44
CA ARG A 4 11.85 30.72 -1.17
C ARG A 4 11.79 29.31 -0.56
N ARG A 5 12.70 28.41 -0.95
CA ARG A 5 12.79 27.07 -0.39
C ARG A 5 13.34 27.05 1.03
N ALA A 6 14.27 27.96 1.34
CA ALA A 6 14.79 28.10 2.69
C ALA A 6 13.73 28.65 3.68
N ILE A 7 12.85 29.56 3.25
CA ILE A 7 11.79 30.11 4.07
C ILE A 7 10.73 29.04 4.39
N VAL A 8 10.39 28.17 3.43
CA VAL A 8 9.44 27.07 3.65
C VAL A 8 10.03 26.02 4.61
N LEU A 9 11.33 25.71 4.50
CA LEU A 9 12.00 24.80 5.44
C LEU A 9 12.07 25.40 6.86
N PHE A 10 12.32 26.71 6.98
CA PHE A 10 12.37 27.39 8.28
C PHE A 10 10.97 27.53 8.92
N ALA A 11 9.93 27.74 8.11
CA ALA A 11 8.55 27.75 8.57
C ALA A 11 8.09 26.35 9.06
N LEU A 12 8.50 25.28 8.40
CA LEU A 12 8.25 23.90 8.86
C LEU A 12 9.00 23.59 10.16
N LEU A 13 10.22 24.06 10.36
CA LEU A 13 10.97 23.91 11.60
C LEU A 13 10.42 24.77 12.76
N ALA A 14 9.81 25.92 12.47
CA ALA A 14 9.22 26.79 13.48
C ALA A 14 7.89 26.22 14.06
N VAL A 15 7.19 25.35 13.34
CA VAL A 15 6.01 24.63 13.84
C VAL A 15 6.40 23.60 14.94
N PHE A 16 7.67 23.16 14.94
CA PHE A 16 8.24 22.28 15.98
C PHE A 16 9.01 23.06 17.08
N GLY A 17 8.69 24.32 17.29
CA GLY A 17 9.26 25.12 18.38
C GLY A 17 9.12 24.37 19.73
N PRO A 18 10.08 24.57 20.68
CA PRO A 18 10.08 23.84 21.94
C PRO A 18 8.79 24.16 22.71
N VAL A 19 7.86 23.22 22.70
CA VAL A 19 6.74 23.22 23.64
C VAL A 19 7.36 23.07 25.01
N ALA A 20 7.27 24.10 25.83
CA ALA A 20 7.80 24.11 27.20
C ALA A 20 7.29 22.89 27.95
N THR A 21 8.19 21.94 28.18
CA THR A 21 7.93 20.69 28.89
C THR A 21 7.70 20.99 30.35
N ARG A 22 6.45 21.22 30.75
CA ARG A 22 6.05 20.92 32.14
C ARG A 22 6.23 19.40 32.27
N ALA A 23 6.80 18.97 33.40
CA ALA A 23 6.92 17.56 33.77
C ALA A 23 5.51 16.95 33.85
N GLN A 24 4.97 16.55 32.70
CA GLN A 24 3.66 15.93 32.58
C GLN A 24 3.83 14.44 32.81
N VAL A 25 3.05 13.90 33.77
CA VAL A 25 2.77 12.48 33.83
C VAL A 25 2.39 12.03 32.40
N GLY A 26 3.10 11.03 31.85
CA GLY A 26 2.87 10.59 30.47
C GLY A 26 1.41 10.20 30.27
N ASN A 27 0.80 10.69 29.20
CA ASN A 27 -0.57 10.35 28.83
C ASN A 27 -0.74 8.85 28.68
N LEU A 28 -1.90 8.29 29.01
CA LEU A 28 -2.19 6.87 28.87
C LEU A 28 -1.17 5.97 29.62
N GLY A 29 -0.84 6.29 30.89
CA GLY A 29 0.15 5.53 31.66
C GLY A 29 -0.17 4.03 31.79
N GLN A 30 -1.45 3.65 31.79
CA GLN A 30 -1.90 2.26 31.84
C GLN A 30 -1.99 1.59 30.45
N PHE A 31 -1.82 2.32 29.36
CA PHE A 31 -1.89 1.76 28.00
C PHE A 31 -0.85 0.66 27.82
N ASP A 32 0.37 0.91 28.25
CA ASP A 32 1.47 -0.05 28.12
C ASP A 32 1.36 -1.27 29.05
N THR A 33 0.40 -1.32 29.97
CA THR A 33 0.17 -2.50 30.84
C THR A 33 -0.85 -3.47 30.28
N ARG A 34 -1.75 -3.00 29.40
CA ARG A 34 -2.76 -3.85 28.76
C ARG A 34 -2.10 -4.79 27.74
N LEU A 35 -2.61 -6.01 27.67
CA LEU A 35 -2.13 -7.02 26.74
C LEU A 35 -2.66 -6.80 25.32
N LEU A 36 -3.90 -6.34 25.20
CA LEU A 36 -4.61 -6.22 23.93
C LEU A 36 -5.17 -4.81 23.76
N HIS A 37 -4.97 -4.23 22.59
CA HIS A 37 -5.51 -2.94 22.20
C HIS A 37 -6.28 -3.08 20.89
N TYR A 38 -7.29 -2.26 20.72
CA TYR A 38 -8.09 -2.19 19.51
C TYR A 38 -8.05 -0.79 18.94
N GLY A 39 -8.24 -0.70 17.63
CA GLY A 39 -8.24 0.58 16.97
C GLY A 39 -8.73 0.50 15.54
N ILE A 40 -8.69 1.66 14.90
CA ILE A 40 -8.97 1.82 13.48
C ILE A 40 -7.77 2.46 12.80
N GLN A 41 -7.55 2.05 11.56
CA GLN A 41 -6.55 2.63 10.67
C GLN A 41 -7.24 3.15 9.43
N VAL A 42 -6.92 4.37 9.04
CA VAL A 42 -7.31 4.97 7.77
C VAL A 42 -6.07 5.42 7.03
N GLY A 43 -6.06 5.32 5.72
CA GLY A 43 -4.85 5.65 4.98
C GLY A 43 -5.09 5.99 3.52
N TYR A 44 -4.10 6.68 2.98
CA TYR A 44 -3.97 6.99 1.57
C TYR A 44 -2.96 6.04 0.96
N THR A 45 -3.32 5.39 -0.15
CA THR A 45 -2.45 4.47 -0.87
C THR A 45 -2.04 5.03 -2.21
N GLN A 46 -0.84 4.65 -2.64
CA GLN A 46 -0.39 4.80 -4.02
C GLN A 46 0.11 3.45 -4.51
N SER A 47 -0.49 2.94 -5.56
CA SER A 47 -0.19 1.61 -6.08
C SER A 47 0.19 1.64 -7.55
N LYS A 48 1.12 0.77 -7.92
CA LYS A 48 1.47 0.49 -9.32
C LYS A 48 1.69 -1.00 -9.52
N PHE A 49 1.68 -1.44 -10.77
CA PHE A 49 2.24 -2.73 -11.12
C PHE A 49 3.75 -2.66 -11.28
N ASP A 50 4.40 -3.72 -10.86
CA ASP A 50 5.79 -4.02 -11.15
C ASP A 50 5.79 -5.26 -12.05
N PHE A 51 6.41 -5.18 -13.21
CA PHE A 51 6.33 -6.23 -14.22
C PHE A 51 7.68 -6.44 -14.90
N ASP A 52 7.92 -7.71 -15.26
CA ASP A 52 9.01 -8.11 -16.14
C ASP A 52 8.47 -8.24 -17.56
N PHE A 53 9.20 -7.68 -18.54
CA PHE A 53 8.81 -7.75 -19.94
C PHE A 53 8.86 -9.17 -20.45
N SER A 54 7.91 -9.49 -21.35
CA SER A 54 7.86 -10.80 -22.00
C SER A 54 9.15 -11.10 -22.77
N THR A 55 9.59 -12.35 -22.66
CA THR A 55 10.68 -12.93 -23.43
C THR A 55 10.23 -13.41 -24.82
N ASP A 56 8.93 -13.34 -25.14
CA ASP A 56 8.38 -13.71 -26.44
C ASP A 56 8.92 -12.77 -27.55
N PRO A 57 9.60 -13.31 -28.60
CA PRO A 57 10.19 -12.50 -29.65
C PRO A 57 9.17 -11.61 -30.39
N GLU A 58 7.96 -12.10 -30.65
CA GLU A 58 6.89 -11.36 -31.31
C GLU A 58 6.48 -10.12 -30.51
N MET A 59 6.38 -10.26 -29.19
CA MET A 59 6.03 -9.14 -28.30
C MET A 59 7.16 -8.12 -28.19
N ARG A 60 8.43 -8.55 -28.23
CA ARG A 60 9.59 -7.66 -28.15
C ARG A 60 9.79 -6.80 -29.40
N GLU A 61 9.37 -7.29 -30.55
CA GLU A 61 9.45 -6.52 -31.82
C GLU A 61 8.33 -5.47 -31.93
N THR A 62 7.15 -5.77 -31.38
CA THR A 62 5.95 -4.93 -31.56
C THR A 62 5.66 -4.00 -30.39
N LEU A 63 6.10 -4.37 -29.18
CA LEU A 63 5.91 -3.59 -27.96
C LEU A 63 7.12 -2.70 -27.70
N GLN A 64 6.98 -1.39 -27.92
CA GLN A 64 8.05 -0.41 -27.69
C GLN A 64 8.27 -0.12 -26.20
N GLY A 65 7.26 -0.34 -25.35
CA GLY A 65 7.36 -0.17 -23.92
C GLY A 65 6.02 -0.27 -23.19
N VAL A 66 6.11 -0.59 -21.89
CA VAL A 66 4.98 -0.54 -20.97
C VAL A 66 5.39 0.25 -19.74
N THR A 67 4.54 1.15 -19.29
CA THR A 67 4.78 1.96 -18.10
C THR A 67 3.58 1.87 -17.17
N SER A 68 3.84 1.57 -15.89
CA SER A 68 2.83 1.65 -14.85
C SER A 68 3.08 2.88 -13.99
N TYR A 69 2.04 3.68 -13.81
CA TYR A 69 2.08 4.86 -12.97
C TYR A 69 1.45 4.58 -11.62
N TYR A 70 1.93 5.29 -10.59
CA TYR A 70 1.30 5.28 -9.29
C TYR A 70 -0.07 5.94 -9.37
N ALA A 71 -1.11 5.20 -8.99
CA ALA A 71 -2.46 5.71 -8.90
C ALA A 71 -2.93 5.73 -7.45
N PRO A 72 -3.76 6.73 -7.08
CA PRO A 72 -4.24 6.92 -5.73
C PRO A 72 -5.26 5.85 -5.32
N GLY A 73 -5.34 5.61 -4.02
CA GLY A 73 -6.32 4.73 -3.41
C GLY A 73 -6.56 5.07 -1.95
N PHE A 74 -7.41 4.30 -1.32
CA PHE A 74 -7.81 4.50 0.07
C PHE A 74 -7.80 3.17 0.83
N HIS A 75 -7.40 3.23 2.10
CA HIS A 75 -7.33 2.07 3.00
C HIS A 75 -8.08 2.33 4.29
N ILE A 76 -8.84 1.34 4.74
CA ILE A 76 -9.46 1.32 6.06
C ILE A 76 -9.33 -0.07 6.67
N ALA A 77 -8.92 -0.14 7.94
CA ALA A 77 -8.77 -1.40 8.67
C ALA A 77 -9.13 -1.25 10.14
N ILE A 78 -9.48 -2.38 10.74
CA ILE A 78 -9.59 -2.55 12.19
C ILE A 78 -8.26 -3.11 12.68
N ILE A 79 -7.83 -2.68 13.84
CA ILE A 79 -6.56 -3.12 14.45
C ILE A 79 -6.86 -3.94 15.68
N GLY A 80 -6.25 -5.12 15.75
CA GLY A 80 -6.00 -5.84 16.99
C GLY A 80 -4.50 -5.85 17.24
N ASP A 81 -4.04 -5.22 18.29
CA ASP A 81 -2.63 -5.11 18.67
C ASP A 81 -2.39 -5.90 19.97
N LEU A 82 -1.70 -7.03 19.86
CA LEU A 82 -1.31 -7.91 20.97
C LEU A 82 0.11 -7.60 21.42
N ARG A 83 0.26 -7.18 22.65
CA ARG A 83 1.56 -6.91 23.25
C ARG A 83 2.29 -8.22 23.58
N MET A 84 3.47 -8.44 22.97
CA MET A 84 4.31 -9.62 23.19
C MET A 84 5.50 -9.36 24.13
N GLY A 85 5.57 -8.18 24.74
CA GLY A 85 6.67 -7.82 25.65
C GLY A 85 6.97 -6.33 25.67
N GLN A 86 8.22 -5.95 25.96
CA GLN A 86 8.61 -4.54 26.00
C GLN A 86 8.82 -3.93 24.61
N TRP A 87 9.29 -4.74 23.67
CA TRP A 87 9.77 -4.28 22.36
C TRP A 87 8.88 -4.70 21.20
N PHE A 88 8.10 -5.78 21.36
CA PHE A 88 7.35 -6.38 20.26
C PHE A 88 5.85 -6.40 20.51
N ASN A 89 5.10 -6.11 19.46
CA ASN A 89 3.66 -6.33 19.38
C ASN A 89 3.35 -7.10 18.11
N LEU A 90 2.36 -7.97 18.19
CA LEU A 90 1.77 -8.64 17.05
C LEU A 90 0.47 -7.93 16.68
N ARG A 91 0.37 -7.44 15.45
CA ARG A 91 -0.79 -6.70 14.95
C ARG A 91 -1.51 -7.50 13.87
N LEU A 92 -2.82 -7.59 14.01
CA LEU A 92 -3.71 -8.10 12.98
C LEU A 92 -4.59 -6.94 12.50
N LEU A 93 -4.62 -6.68 11.18
CA LEU A 93 -5.27 -5.50 10.62
C LEU A 93 -6.26 -5.87 9.50
N PRO A 94 -7.33 -6.64 9.77
CA PRO A 94 -8.32 -6.91 8.74
C PRO A 94 -8.91 -5.60 8.20
N GLY A 95 -8.94 -5.45 6.88
CA GLY A 95 -9.35 -4.20 6.27
C GLY A 95 -9.71 -4.32 4.80
N VAL A 96 -10.05 -3.19 4.22
CA VAL A 96 -10.37 -3.04 2.80
C VAL A 96 -9.50 -1.93 2.21
N THR A 97 -8.93 -2.22 1.05
CA THR A 97 -8.11 -1.28 0.29
C THR A 97 -8.71 -1.10 -1.10
N LEU A 98 -9.06 0.13 -1.43
CA LEU A 98 -9.42 0.53 -2.78
C LEU A 98 -8.15 0.91 -3.51
N ILE A 99 -7.85 0.23 -4.61
CA ILE A 99 -6.61 0.41 -5.37
C ILE A 99 -6.97 0.65 -6.83
N THR A 100 -6.40 1.70 -7.40
CA THR A 100 -6.40 1.94 -8.84
C THR A 100 -4.97 1.76 -9.35
N ARG A 101 -4.82 1.20 -10.55
CA ARG A 101 -3.51 1.03 -11.21
C ARG A 101 -3.64 1.36 -12.67
N ASP A 102 -2.80 2.26 -13.15
CA ASP A 102 -2.77 2.67 -14.54
C ASP A 102 -1.59 2.03 -15.26
N VAL A 103 -1.89 1.40 -16.40
CA VAL A 103 -0.89 0.80 -17.29
C VAL A 103 -1.03 1.44 -18.66
N THR A 104 0.07 1.96 -19.18
CA THR A 104 0.15 2.55 -20.51
C THR A 104 1.04 1.69 -21.40
N TYR A 105 0.52 1.29 -22.53
CA TYR A 105 1.22 0.49 -23.54
C TYR A 105 1.67 1.39 -24.70
N ALA A 106 2.92 1.24 -25.10
CA ALA A 106 3.48 1.88 -26.30
C ALA A 106 3.69 0.81 -27.38
N TRP A 107 2.77 0.72 -28.34
CA TRP A 107 2.82 -0.21 -29.44
C TRP A 107 3.37 0.46 -30.70
N GLU A 108 3.95 -0.31 -31.61
CA GLU A 108 4.25 0.16 -32.95
C GLU A 108 2.96 0.47 -33.72
N GLN A 109 2.96 1.55 -34.53
CA GLN A 109 1.75 2.02 -35.22
C GLN A 109 1.13 0.96 -36.15
N GLY A 110 1.96 0.23 -36.92
CA GLY A 110 1.49 -0.83 -37.79
C GLY A 110 0.79 -1.98 -37.09
N TYR A 111 1.24 -2.30 -35.87
CA TYR A 111 0.63 -3.34 -35.05
C TYR A 111 -0.74 -2.94 -34.50
N LEU A 112 -0.89 -1.66 -34.09
CA LEU A 112 -2.16 -1.10 -33.62
C LEU A 112 -3.26 -1.17 -34.67
N GLU A 113 -2.94 -0.85 -35.94
CA GLU A 113 -3.88 -0.88 -37.06
C GLU A 113 -4.31 -2.30 -37.39
N THR A 114 -3.36 -3.23 -37.43
CA THR A 114 -3.61 -4.65 -37.80
C THR A 114 -4.49 -5.35 -36.78
N HIS A 115 -4.28 -5.09 -35.47
CA HIS A 115 -4.99 -5.76 -34.40
C HIS A 115 -6.16 -4.95 -33.82
N ARG A 116 -6.49 -3.79 -34.41
CA ARG A 116 -7.57 -2.87 -33.97
C ARG A 116 -7.51 -2.52 -32.50
N LEU A 117 -6.30 -2.35 -31.95
CA LEU A 117 -6.10 -1.97 -30.55
C LEU A 117 -6.41 -0.47 -30.39
N ALA A 118 -7.58 -0.15 -29.87
CA ALA A 118 -8.05 1.24 -29.75
C ALA A 118 -7.46 1.98 -28.53
N GLU A 119 -7.08 1.26 -27.50
CA GLU A 119 -6.69 1.86 -26.23
C GLU A 119 -5.23 1.55 -25.87
N ARG A 120 -4.48 2.61 -25.63
CA ARG A 120 -3.09 2.56 -25.15
C ARG A 120 -2.98 2.56 -23.63
N GLN A 121 -4.03 2.99 -22.92
CA GLN A 121 -4.08 3.09 -21.47
C GLN A 121 -5.15 2.17 -20.91
N ARG A 122 -4.79 1.43 -19.88
CA ARG A 122 -5.68 0.54 -19.13
C ARG A 122 -5.69 0.93 -17.68
N ASN A 123 -6.88 1.19 -17.16
CA ASN A 123 -7.12 1.42 -15.75
C ASN A 123 -7.63 0.12 -15.10
N VAL A 124 -6.97 -0.32 -14.06
CA VAL A 124 -7.33 -1.51 -13.30
C VAL A 124 -7.74 -1.11 -11.89
N GLU A 125 -9.04 -1.09 -11.67
CA GLU A 125 -9.61 -0.88 -10.34
C GLU A 125 -9.75 -2.20 -9.61
N SER A 126 -9.29 -2.24 -8.38
CA SER A 126 -9.33 -3.41 -7.50
C SER A 126 -9.82 -3.03 -6.12
N VAL A 127 -10.65 -3.89 -5.55
CA VAL A 127 -11.12 -3.79 -4.16
C VAL A 127 -10.57 -4.99 -3.41
N TYR A 128 -9.53 -4.75 -2.64
CA TYR A 128 -8.89 -5.80 -1.84
C TYR A 128 -9.48 -5.87 -0.44
N GLY A 129 -9.91 -7.08 -0.05
CA GLY A 129 -10.06 -7.43 1.36
C GLY A 129 -8.72 -7.98 1.86
N ASP A 130 -8.13 -7.33 2.85
CA ASP A 130 -6.79 -7.63 3.35
C ASP A 130 -6.82 -8.17 4.77
N ILE A 131 -5.98 -9.17 5.04
CA ILE A 131 -5.74 -9.69 6.40
C ILE A 131 -4.22 -9.66 6.65
N PRO A 132 -3.63 -8.50 6.99
CA PRO A 132 -2.22 -8.38 7.33
C PRO A 132 -1.96 -8.88 8.76
N LEU A 133 -0.88 -9.64 8.91
CA LEU A 133 -0.28 -10.02 10.18
C LEU A 133 1.10 -9.37 10.27
N GLU A 134 1.30 -8.48 11.22
CA GLU A 134 2.49 -7.63 11.33
C GLU A 134 3.15 -7.75 12.69
N LEU A 135 4.46 -7.81 12.68
CA LEU A 135 5.28 -7.64 13.88
C LEU A 135 5.69 -6.17 13.97
N LYS A 136 5.30 -5.50 15.06
CA LYS A 136 5.67 -4.12 15.38
C LYS A 136 6.81 -4.14 16.38
N PHE A 137 7.99 -3.65 15.98
CA PHE A 137 9.12 -3.39 16.86
C PHE A 137 9.07 -1.94 17.33
N ARG A 138 8.84 -1.72 18.60
CA ARG A 138 8.68 -0.39 19.19
C ARG A 138 9.89 -0.02 20.02
N ALA A 139 10.35 1.22 19.85
CA ALA A 139 11.41 1.78 20.69
C ALA A 139 10.89 2.12 22.09
N GLN A 140 11.81 2.50 22.95
CA GLN A 140 11.46 3.02 24.27
C GLN A 140 10.64 4.31 24.13
N ARG A 141 9.60 4.43 24.94
CA ARG A 141 8.74 5.62 24.96
C ARG A 141 9.51 6.78 25.58
N TYR A 142 9.52 7.90 24.87
CA TYR A 142 10.04 9.16 25.37
C TYR A 142 8.88 10.15 25.55
N HIS A 143 8.47 10.43 26.77
CA HIS A 143 7.26 11.21 27.11
C HIS A 143 6.00 10.64 26.44
N ASN A 144 5.47 11.36 25.46
CA ASN A 144 4.27 10.99 24.72
C ASN A 144 4.56 10.55 23.28
N PHE A 145 5.80 10.22 22.97
CA PHE A 145 6.26 9.84 21.64
C PHE A 145 6.99 8.49 21.67
N ARG A 146 6.72 7.65 20.66
CA ARG A 146 7.38 6.36 20.50
C ARG A 146 7.54 6.02 19.02
N PRO A 147 8.75 6.02 18.47
CA PRO A 147 9.00 5.49 17.13
C PRO A 147 8.92 3.97 17.11
N TYR A 148 8.56 3.42 15.95
CA TYR A 148 8.49 1.98 15.74
C TYR A 148 8.76 1.61 14.28
N LEU A 149 9.08 0.33 14.08
CA LEU A 149 9.18 -0.33 12.80
C LEU A 149 8.13 -1.43 12.71
N THR A 150 7.63 -1.69 11.51
CA THR A 150 6.72 -2.80 11.25
C THR A 150 7.26 -3.66 10.11
N ALA A 151 7.06 -4.96 10.23
CA ALA A 151 7.28 -5.90 9.15
C ALA A 151 6.20 -6.98 9.23
N GLY A 152 5.68 -7.42 8.09
CA GLY A 152 4.61 -8.39 8.11
C GLY A 152 4.32 -9.01 6.76
N VAL A 153 3.36 -9.92 6.78
CA VAL A 153 2.79 -10.57 5.62
C VAL A 153 1.31 -10.31 5.57
N SER A 154 0.75 -10.22 4.39
CA SER A 154 -0.68 -10.04 4.19
C SER A 154 -1.20 -11.02 3.16
N TYR A 155 -2.40 -11.52 3.42
CA TYR A 155 -3.17 -12.25 2.45
C TYR A 155 -4.35 -11.40 2.01
N GLY A 156 -4.50 -11.24 0.71
CA GLY A 156 -5.50 -10.38 0.12
C GLY A 156 -6.39 -11.10 -0.88
N PHE A 157 -7.66 -10.68 -0.92
CA PHE A 157 -8.63 -11.09 -1.91
C PHE A 157 -9.05 -9.91 -2.75
N ASP A 158 -8.94 -10.02 -4.05
CA ASP A 158 -9.47 -9.03 -4.98
C ASP A 158 -10.92 -9.37 -5.36
N PHE A 159 -11.86 -8.67 -4.73
CA PHE A 159 -13.30 -8.82 -5.00
C PHE A 159 -13.69 -8.39 -6.43
N ALA A 160 -12.97 -7.44 -7.02
CA ALA A 160 -13.24 -6.98 -8.36
C ALA A 160 -12.84 -8.05 -9.39
N SER A 161 -11.70 -8.71 -9.20
CA SER A 161 -11.25 -9.83 -10.03
C SER A 161 -12.21 -11.02 -9.98
N LEU A 162 -12.70 -11.38 -8.81
CA LEU A 162 -13.71 -12.45 -8.66
C LEU A 162 -15.00 -12.14 -9.43
N ARG A 163 -15.46 -10.89 -9.42
CA ARG A 163 -16.67 -10.45 -10.12
C ARG A 163 -16.45 -10.42 -11.64
N LYS A 164 -15.30 -9.93 -12.11
CA LYS A 164 -14.96 -9.85 -13.54
C LYS A 164 -14.78 -11.24 -14.15
N ASN A 165 -14.16 -12.18 -13.44
CA ASN A 165 -14.01 -13.56 -13.91
C ASN A 165 -15.34 -14.32 -14.03
N ARG A 166 -16.38 -13.92 -13.30
CA ARG A 166 -17.71 -14.52 -13.38
C ARG A 166 -18.56 -14.02 -14.55
N ASN A 167 -18.37 -12.77 -14.94
CA ASN A 167 -19.12 -12.17 -16.05
C ASN A 167 -18.26 -12.26 -17.31
N GLN A 168 -18.56 -13.21 -18.20
CA GLN A 168 -17.91 -13.39 -19.52
C GLN A 168 -18.36 -12.27 -20.47
N THR A 169 -18.06 -11.03 -20.18
CA THR A 169 -18.29 -9.92 -21.09
C THR A 169 -17.09 -9.80 -22.02
N ASN A 170 -17.33 -9.68 -23.33
CA ASN A 170 -16.33 -9.61 -24.42
C ASN A 170 -15.44 -8.34 -24.42
N GLU A 171 -15.23 -7.71 -23.29
CA GLU A 171 -14.29 -6.60 -23.16
C GLU A 171 -12.91 -7.15 -22.80
N SER A 172 -11.89 -6.74 -23.54
CA SER A 172 -10.47 -7.04 -23.27
C SER A 172 -10.05 -6.47 -21.91
N ILE A 173 -10.34 -7.20 -20.83
CA ILE A 173 -10.07 -6.79 -19.47
C ILE A 173 -8.87 -7.60 -18.95
N ILE A 174 -7.87 -6.91 -18.39
CA ILE A 174 -6.76 -7.58 -17.71
C ILE A 174 -7.33 -8.40 -16.55
N ARG A 175 -7.29 -9.72 -16.68
CA ARG A 175 -7.71 -10.65 -15.64
C ARG A 175 -6.56 -10.87 -14.67
N LEU A 176 -6.81 -10.56 -13.41
CA LEU A 176 -5.85 -10.78 -12.33
C LEU A 176 -6.28 -11.98 -11.48
N GLN A 177 -5.31 -12.63 -10.85
CA GLN A 177 -5.60 -13.61 -9.82
C GLN A 177 -6.33 -12.94 -8.65
N ALA A 178 -7.32 -13.64 -8.11
CA ALA A 178 -8.13 -13.12 -7.01
C ALA A 178 -7.39 -13.16 -5.66
N HIS A 179 -6.35 -14.00 -5.55
CA HIS A 179 -5.58 -14.20 -4.33
C HIS A 179 -4.20 -13.59 -4.47
N ASP A 180 -3.80 -12.83 -3.48
CA ASP A 180 -2.52 -12.14 -3.46
C ASP A 180 -1.85 -12.33 -2.09
N VAL A 181 -0.59 -12.74 -2.08
CA VAL A 181 0.24 -12.81 -0.88
C VAL A 181 1.31 -11.74 -1.00
N ARG A 182 1.42 -10.93 0.04
CA ARG A 182 2.31 -9.77 0.03
C ARG A 182 3.12 -9.71 1.32
N TYR A 183 4.31 -9.14 1.25
CA TYR A 183 5.05 -8.74 2.44
C TYR A 183 5.07 -7.21 2.55
N SER A 184 5.18 -6.72 3.75
CA SER A 184 5.22 -5.29 4.03
C SER A 184 6.30 -4.94 5.02
N MET A 185 6.82 -3.73 4.88
CA MET A 185 7.68 -3.10 5.86
C MET A 185 7.27 -1.63 6.02
N GLY A 186 7.38 -1.14 7.24
CA GLY A 186 6.97 0.22 7.55
C GLY A 186 7.72 0.81 8.72
N LEU A 187 7.60 2.10 8.81
CA LEU A 187 8.11 2.89 9.92
C LEU A 187 7.02 3.89 10.35
N GLY A 188 6.97 4.16 11.63
CA GLY A 188 5.97 5.08 12.17
C GLY A 188 6.32 5.56 13.55
N PHE A 189 5.43 6.35 14.09
CA PHE A 189 5.53 6.83 15.45
C PHE A 189 4.16 6.91 16.11
N ASP A 190 4.12 6.49 17.36
CA ASP A 190 2.96 6.62 18.25
C ASP A 190 3.05 7.95 19.01
N VAL A 191 1.94 8.66 19.08
CA VAL A 191 1.74 9.85 19.91
C VAL A 191 0.64 9.54 20.93
N PHE A 192 0.98 9.59 22.21
CA PHE A 192 0.04 9.30 23.29
C PHE A 192 -0.71 10.57 23.68
N LEU A 193 -1.96 10.67 23.25
CA LEU A 193 -2.88 11.73 23.64
C LEU A 193 -3.58 11.36 24.96
N PRO A 194 -4.32 12.27 25.62
CA PRO A 194 -4.95 11.97 26.91
C PRO A 194 -5.90 10.77 26.89
N TYR A 195 -6.59 10.52 25.79
CA TYR A 195 -7.65 9.51 25.68
C TYR A 195 -7.40 8.43 24.62
N VAL A 196 -6.52 8.67 23.67
CA VAL A 196 -6.28 7.81 22.53
C VAL A 196 -4.81 7.83 22.14
N LYS A 197 -4.30 6.69 21.69
CA LYS A 197 -3.00 6.61 21.02
C LYS A 197 -3.21 6.89 19.55
N PHE A 198 -2.60 7.94 19.05
CA PHE A 198 -2.55 8.28 17.65
C PHE A 198 -1.24 7.82 17.05
N ALA A 199 -1.27 7.24 15.85
CA ALA A 199 -0.03 6.90 15.16
C ALA A 199 -0.07 7.34 13.70
N ILE A 200 1.11 7.71 13.18
CA ILE A 200 1.36 7.93 11.76
C ILE A 200 2.34 6.88 11.30
N GLU A 201 2.02 6.19 10.21
CA GLU A 201 2.82 5.10 9.66
C GLU A 201 2.97 5.23 8.15
N LEU A 202 4.19 5.11 7.67
CA LEU A 202 4.52 4.95 6.25
C LEU A 202 4.90 3.50 6.01
N LYS A 203 4.21 2.83 5.11
CA LYS A 203 4.37 1.41 4.81
C LYS A 203 4.56 1.18 3.32
N MET A 204 5.45 0.25 2.98
CA MET A 204 5.62 -0.28 1.63
C MET A 204 5.20 -1.74 1.61
N THR A 205 4.41 -2.12 0.62
CA THR A 205 3.93 -3.49 0.43
C THR A 205 4.32 -3.97 -0.95
N PHE A 206 4.80 -5.21 -1.02
CA PHE A 206 5.28 -5.86 -2.23
C PHE A 206 4.56 -7.18 -2.42
N GLY A 207 4.05 -7.43 -3.63
CA GLY A 207 3.47 -8.71 -4.03
C GLY A 207 4.54 -9.80 -4.14
N LEU A 208 4.22 -10.99 -3.66
CA LEU A 208 5.07 -12.19 -3.75
C LEU A 208 4.57 -13.15 -4.83
N VAL A 209 3.31 -13.03 -5.22
CA VAL A 209 2.65 -13.93 -6.17
C VAL A 209 2.52 -13.23 -7.52
N ASP A 210 2.73 -13.97 -8.60
CA ASP A 210 2.39 -13.52 -9.93
C ASP A 210 0.86 -13.40 -10.07
N LEU A 211 0.41 -12.17 -10.32
CA LEU A 211 -1.01 -11.85 -10.46
C LEU A 211 -1.54 -12.16 -11.86
N LYS A 212 -0.69 -12.62 -12.78
CA LYS A 212 -1.05 -12.94 -14.16
C LYS A 212 -1.96 -14.16 -14.21
N VAL A 213 -3.10 -14.03 -14.87
CA VAL A 213 -3.92 -15.16 -15.31
C VAL A 213 -3.55 -15.48 -16.74
N GLN A 214 -3.30 -16.76 -17.07
CA GLN A 214 -3.04 -17.18 -18.45
C GLN A 214 -4.30 -16.94 -19.31
N ASP A 215 -4.26 -15.87 -20.09
CA ASP A 215 -5.31 -15.50 -21.04
C ASP A 215 -4.64 -15.25 -22.42
N PRO A 216 -5.26 -15.62 -23.54
CA PRO A 216 -4.73 -15.34 -24.89
C PRO A 216 -4.71 -13.85 -25.25
N ASP A 217 -5.16 -12.95 -24.37
CA ASP A 217 -5.16 -11.50 -24.61
C ASP A 217 -3.73 -10.97 -24.78
N VAL A 218 -3.51 -10.19 -25.83
CA VAL A 218 -2.23 -9.59 -26.22
C VAL A 218 -1.65 -8.73 -25.09
N TYR A 219 -2.49 -8.04 -24.32
CA TYR A 219 -2.08 -7.21 -23.19
C TYR A 219 -1.45 -8.02 -22.06
N ILE A 220 -1.94 -9.24 -21.82
CA ILE A 220 -1.42 -10.14 -20.77
C ILE A 220 -0.16 -10.86 -21.23
N ARG A 221 -0.04 -11.18 -22.51
CA ARG A 221 1.16 -11.79 -23.09
C ARG A 221 2.39 -10.88 -23.07
N SER A 222 2.19 -9.58 -22.91
CA SER A 222 3.26 -8.58 -22.84
C SER A 222 4.16 -8.70 -21.61
N PHE A 223 3.77 -9.49 -20.60
CA PHE A 223 4.50 -9.67 -19.34
C PHE A 223 4.78 -11.13 -19.07
N ASP A 224 5.94 -11.41 -18.48
CA ASP A 224 6.29 -12.72 -17.93
C ASP A 224 5.85 -12.84 -16.47
N ASN A 225 5.99 -11.77 -15.69
CA ASN A 225 5.58 -11.70 -14.29
C ASN A 225 4.91 -10.36 -14.00
N LEU A 226 3.88 -10.37 -13.15
CA LEU A 226 3.12 -9.20 -12.76
C LEU A 226 2.93 -9.18 -11.24
N SER A 227 3.56 -8.25 -10.56
CA SER A 227 3.42 -8.07 -9.12
C SER A 227 2.88 -6.68 -8.77
N SER A 228 2.44 -6.51 -7.53
CA SER A 228 1.90 -5.25 -7.03
C SER A 228 2.86 -4.59 -6.06
N ARG A 229 3.06 -3.28 -6.21
CA ARG A 229 3.78 -2.46 -5.25
C ARG A 229 2.89 -1.33 -4.76
N THR A 230 2.76 -1.20 -3.43
CA THR A 230 1.88 -0.21 -2.82
C THR A 230 2.62 0.56 -1.73
N PHE A 231 2.50 1.88 -1.77
CA PHE A 231 2.82 2.77 -0.65
C PHE A 231 1.54 3.08 0.11
N LEU A 232 1.61 3.07 1.43
CA LEU A 232 0.52 3.43 2.32
C LEU A 232 1.02 4.45 3.35
N LEU A 233 0.38 5.62 3.36
CA LEU A 233 0.46 6.56 4.48
C LEU A 233 -0.80 6.41 5.31
N SER A 234 -0.66 5.97 6.56
CA SER A 234 -1.81 5.68 7.42
C SER A 234 -1.79 6.43 8.73
N PHE A 235 -2.99 6.67 9.22
CA PHE A 235 -3.30 7.27 10.51
C PHE A 235 -4.07 6.26 11.33
N THR A 236 -3.60 6.01 12.54
CA THR A 236 -4.14 4.98 13.42
C THR A 236 -4.63 5.61 14.71
N PHE A 237 -5.77 5.15 15.18
CA PHE A 237 -6.36 5.54 16.46
C PHE A 237 -6.63 4.26 17.26
N GLU A 238 -5.95 4.13 18.41
CA GLU A 238 -6.07 2.97 19.29
C GLU A 238 -6.43 3.42 20.73
N GLY A 239 -7.31 2.64 21.38
CA GLY A 239 -7.79 2.89 22.75
C GLY A 239 -7.63 1.73 23.71
#